data_52c35a7e4ed8cad66fbd25e78b76f70d
#
_entry.id   52c35a7e4ed8cad66fbd25e78b76f70d
#
_cell.length_a   1.000
_cell.length_b   1.000
_cell.length_c   1.000
_cell.angle_alpha   90.00
_cell.angle_beta   90.00
_cell.angle_gamma   90.00
#
_symmetry.space_group_name_H-M   'P 1'
#
loop_
_entity.id
_entity.type
_entity.pdbx_description
1 polymer ?
#
loop_
_entity_poly.entity_id
_entity_poly.type
_entity_poly.pdbx_seq_one_letter_code
_entity_poly.pdbx_strand_id
1 'polypeptide(L)'
;MKGTPEPWVLVCGGFHLKGGMDRANAALATFLASRGHRVHLVAHEVDPTLTAIAGVTTHVVARPGGSYFLGYSRLHRHGRIVARAVQAKSPDARVVVNGGNCSWPDINWVHYVHHAWRPSGSGRGSWFKFRTALESSIARRSELRSLSKARVVIANSQRTRADIIDLGIPAARVHTVYLGSDAEWKEVTPRMRAQARERLGCGGEGPVAAFVGGLGRDDRKGFDTMLAAWIVLCADPGWDVDLLVAGGGREVESWKGRVERAGLARRIKMLGFTERIDEVLAASDVLVSPVRYEAYGLNVHEAICCGVPAIVSECAGIAERYPAQLGGLLLRNPGDVGELVERMRGWRQSIDAWKEAVKPLTAEFRSRSWETMAQEFVALAQNSADSTIN
;
A
#
# COMPACT_ATOMS: atom_id res chain seq x y z
N MET A 1 -35.27 -21.23 -5.71
CA MET A 1 -34.92 -20.02 -6.51
C MET A 1 -33.81 -19.32 -5.76
N LYS A 2 -32.56 -19.28 -6.28
CA LYS A 2 -31.50 -18.46 -5.68
C LYS A 2 -31.91 -17.01 -5.92
N GLY A 3 -32.20 -16.26 -4.84
CA GLY A 3 -32.51 -14.83 -4.92
C GLY A 3 -31.43 -14.07 -5.66
N THR A 4 -31.78 -12.93 -6.26
CA THR A 4 -30.78 -12.01 -6.88
C THR A 4 -29.78 -11.62 -5.82
N PRO A 5 -28.45 -11.75 -6.07
CA PRO A 5 -27.42 -11.39 -5.09
C PRO A 5 -27.59 -9.94 -4.61
N GLU A 6 -27.36 -9.69 -3.31
CA GLU A 6 -27.47 -8.36 -2.72
C GLU A 6 -26.59 -7.33 -3.44
N PRO A 7 -27.04 -6.09 -3.62
CA PRO A 7 -26.22 -5.02 -4.20
C PRO A 7 -25.12 -4.57 -3.23
N TRP A 8 -24.01 -4.08 -3.79
CA TRP A 8 -22.89 -3.51 -3.04
C TRP A 8 -22.62 -2.06 -3.44
N VAL A 9 -22.37 -1.22 -2.47
CA VAL A 9 -21.93 0.16 -2.68
C VAL A 9 -20.54 0.31 -2.09
N LEU A 10 -19.54 0.60 -2.93
CA LEU A 10 -18.15 0.79 -2.52
C LEU A 10 -17.81 2.29 -2.63
N VAL A 11 -17.42 2.92 -1.52
CA VAL A 11 -17.08 4.35 -1.45
C VAL A 11 -15.62 4.53 -1.07
N CYS A 12 -14.78 4.92 -2.04
CA CYS A 12 -13.35 5.12 -1.83
C CYS A 12 -12.77 6.26 -2.66
N GLY A 13 -11.49 6.57 -2.50
CA GLY A 13 -10.82 7.63 -3.25
C GLY A 13 -10.68 7.33 -4.74
N GLY A 14 -10.36 6.08 -5.07
CA GLY A 14 -10.16 5.62 -6.44
C GLY A 14 -10.32 4.11 -6.57
N PHE A 15 -10.51 3.68 -7.82
CA PHE A 15 -10.49 2.29 -8.26
C PHE A 15 -9.54 2.18 -9.45
N HIS A 16 -8.29 1.79 -9.19
CA HIS A 16 -7.28 1.60 -10.22
C HIS A 16 -6.75 0.17 -10.20
N LEU A 17 -6.34 -0.34 -11.36
CA LEU A 17 -5.75 -1.68 -11.45
C LEU A 17 -4.29 -1.72 -11.00
N LYS A 18 -3.69 -0.55 -10.72
CA LYS A 18 -2.31 -0.40 -10.25
C LYS A 18 -2.29 0.38 -8.95
N GLY A 19 -1.24 0.16 -8.15
CA GLY A 19 -1.08 0.80 -6.83
C GLY A 19 -1.62 -0.05 -5.69
N GLY A 20 -1.56 0.44 -4.47
CA GLY A 20 -1.89 -0.34 -3.27
C GLY A 20 -3.38 -0.46 -2.98
N MET A 21 -3.94 0.57 -2.32
CA MET A 21 -5.33 0.59 -1.85
C MET A 21 -6.34 0.51 -2.99
N ASP A 22 -6.14 1.30 -4.04
CA ASP A 22 -7.10 1.40 -5.14
C ASP A 22 -7.20 0.10 -5.93
N ARG A 23 -6.08 -0.67 -6.02
CA ARG A 23 -6.08 -2.01 -6.60
C ARG A 23 -6.88 -3.00 -5.78
N ALA A 24 -6.75 -2.98 -4.46
CA ALA A 24 -7.55 -3.84 -3.58
C ALA A 24 -9.05 -3.56 -3.75
N ASN A 25 -9.44 -2.27 -3.81
CA ASN A 25 -10.82 -1.87 -4.07
C ASN A 25 -11.31 -2.34 -5.44
N ALA A 26 -10.49 -2.22 -6.49
CA ALA A 26 -10.81 -2.69 -7.83
C ALA A 26 -10.97 -4.22 -7.86
N ALA A 27 -10.11 -4.96 -7.19
CA ALA A 27 -10.19 -6.41 -7.08
C ALA A 27 -11.48 -6.87 -6.39
N LEU A 28 -11.86 -6.23 -5.29
CA LEU A 28 -13.14 -6.52 -4.62
C LEU A 28 -14.33 -6.22 -5.53
N ALA A 29 -14.32 -5.08 -6.23
CA ALA A 29 -15.38 -4.72 -7.17
C ALA A 29 -15.54 -5.75 -8.30
N THR A 30 -14.41 -6.16 -8.91
CA THR A 30 -14.37 -7.18 -9.97
C THR A 30 -14.90 -8.51 -9.46
N PHE A 31 -14.46 -8.95 -8.28
CA PHE A 31 -14.92 -10.19 -7.66
C PHE A 31 -16.44 -10.18 -7.44
N LEU A 32 -16.97 -9.14 -6.83
CA LEU A 32 -18.41 -9.01 -6.57
C LEU A 32 -19.23 -9.05 -7.87
N ALA A 33 -18.80 -8.31 -8.89
CA ALA A 33 -19.47 -8.31 -10.20
C ALA A 33 -19.40 -9.68 -10.88
N SER A 34 -18.26 -10.40 -10.81
CA SER A 34 -18.11 -11.76 -11.36
C SER A 34 -19.03 -12.79 -10.68
N ARG A 35 -19.45 -12.52 -9.44
CA ARG A 35 -20.40 -13.35 -8.68
C ARG A 35 -21.87 -12.92 -8.92
N GLY A 36 -22.11 -11.98 -9.83
CA GLY A 36 -23.44 -11.54 -10.22
C GLY A 36 -24.05 -10.46 -9.31
N HIS A 37 -23.30 -9.90 -8.36
CA HIS A 37 -23.74 -8.77 -7.57
C HIS A 37 -23.83 -7.50 -8.41
N ARG A 38 -24.83 -6.65 -8.15
CA ARG A 38 -24.84 -5.27 -8.65
C ARG A 38 -23.89 -4.42 -7.79
N VAL A 39 -22.92 -3.76 -8.40
CA VAL A 39 -21.87 -3.01 -7.70
C VAL A 39 -21.91 -1.54 -8.09
N HIS A 40 -22.11 -0.67 -7.10
CA HIS A 40 -22.06 0.78 -7.26
C HIS A 40 -20.71 1.31 -6.76
N LEU A 41 -19.91 1.88 -7.64
CA LEU A 41 -18.60 2.47 -7.33
C LEU A 41 -18.75 3.98 -7.18
N VAL A 42 -18.47 4.51 -5.99
CA VAL A 42 -18.50 5.95 -5.70
C VAL A 42 -17.08 6.41 -5.42
N ALA A 43 -16.46 7.16 -6.34
CA ALA A 43 -15.07 7.55 -6.25
C ALA A 43 -14.75 8.83 -7.02
N HIS A 44 -13.55 9.37 -6.83
CA HIS A 44 -13.04 10.46 -7.67
C HIS A 44 -12.56 9.98 -9.03
N GLU A 45 -11.98 8.78 -9.06
CA GLU A 45 -11.39 8.17 -10.26
C GLU A 45 -11.74 6.69 -10.30
N VAL A 46 -12.13 6.20 -11.47
CA VAL A 46 -12.47 4.79 -11.71
C VAL A 46 -11.81 4.37 -13.03
N ASP A 47 -11.09 3.26 -13.00
CA ASP A 47 -10.47 2.70 -14.19
C ASP A 47 -11.55 2.36 -15.22
N PRO A 48 -11.38 2.75 -16.50
CA PRO A 48 -12.36 2.49 -17.54
C PRO A 48 -12.74 1.02 -17.70
N THR A 49 -11.82 0.10 -17.44
CA THR A 49 -12.08 -1.35 -17.55
C THR A 49 -13.13 -1.83 -16.57
N LEU A 50 -13.20 -1.22 -15.36
CA LEU A 50 -14.23 -1.54 -14.37
C LEU A 50 -15.61 -1.06 -14.80
N THR A 51 -15.69 0.05 -15.56
CA THR A 51 -16.98 0.57 -16.05
C THR A 51 -17.59 -0.32 -17.13
N ALA A 52 -16.77 -1.12 -17.79
CA ALA A 52 -17.20 -2.07 -18.83
C ALA A 52 -17.73 -3.40 -18.26
N ILE A 53 -17.56 -3.66 -16.95
CA ILE A 53 -18.02 -4.91 -16.32
C ILE A 53 -19.54 -4.87 -16.14
N ALA A 54 -20.22 -5.90 -16.62
CA ALA A 54 -21.67 -6.03 -16.44
C ALA A 54 -22.04 -6.02 -14.93
N GLY A 55 -23.07 -5.25 -14.58
CA GLY A 55 -23.51 -5.10 -13.18
C GLY A 55 -22.78 -4.02 -12.39
N VAL A 56 -21.74 -3.39 -12.95
CA VAL A 56 -21.05 -2.25 -12.32
C VAL A 56 -21.69 -0.93 -12.75
N THR A 57 -21.97 -0.07 -11.79
CA THR A 57 -22.46 1.30 -11.99
C THR A 57 -21.50 2.28 -11.33
N THR A 58 -20.99 3.25 -12.06
CA THR A 58 -20.01 4.22 -11.54
C THR A 58 -20.67 5.57 -11.23
N HIS A 59 -20.25 6.16 -10.11
CA HIS A 59 -20.66 7.47 -9.61
C HIS A 59 -19.41 8.30 -9.37
N VAL A 60 -18.93 8.97 -10.44
CA VAL A 60 -17.69 9.77 -10.36
C VAL A 60 -17.97 11.11 -9.69
N VAL A 61 -17.18 11.43 -8.67
CA VAL A 61 -17.30 12.62 -7.82
C VAL A 61 -16.15 13.56 -8.10
N ALA A 62 -16.44 14.78 -8.61
CA ALA A 62 -15.40 15.74 -8.93
C ALA A 62 -14.54 16.13 -7.72
N ARG A 63 -13.22 16.23 -7.94
CA ARG A 63 -12.21 16.70 -6.97
C ARG A 63 -11.75 18.11 -7.35
N PRO A 64 -12.34 19.17 -6.80
CA PRO A 64 -12.01 20.54 -7.16
C PRO A 64 -10.55 20.88 -6.90
N GLY A 65 -9.85 21.42 -7.90
CA GLY A 65 -8.45 21.78 -7.83
C GLY A 65 -7.50 20.65 -7.45
N GLY A 66 -7.89 19.39 -7.64
CA GLY A 66 -7.11 18.22 -7.21
C GLY A 66 -6.95 18.09 -5.68
N SER A 67 -7.67 18.91 -4.89
CA SER A 67 -7.54 18.93 -3.44
C SER A 67 -8.27 17.78 -2.79
N TYR A 68 -7.54 16.95 -2.03
CA TYR A 68 -8.13 15.89 -1.21
C TYR A 68 -9.15 16.46 -0.21
N PHE A 69 -8.86 17.60 0.38
CA PHE A 69 -9.71 18.24 1.38
C PHE A 69 -11.09 18.66 0.82
N LEU A 70 -11.09 19.30 -0.36
CA LEU A 70 -12.34 19.68 -1.02
C LEU A 70 -13.08 18.48 -1.62
N GLY A 71 -12.34 17.48 -2.08
CA GLY A 71 -12.89 16.22 -2.61
C GLY A 71 -13.57 15.39 -1.53
N TYR A 72 -13.00 15.34 -0.32
CA TYR A 72 -13.50 14.54 0.79
C TYR A 72 -14.98 14.82 1.12
N SER A 73 -15.36 16.10 1.32
CA SER A 73 -16.74 16.48 1.67
C SER A 73 -17.74 16.06 0.59
N ARG A 74 -17.33 16.16 -0.67
CA ARG A 74 -18.15 15.74 -1.82
C ARG A 74 -18.30 14.24 -1.87
N LEU A 75 -17.18 13.50 -1.72
CA LEU A 75 -17.19 12.04 -1.71
C LEU A 75 -18.07 11.50 -0.56
N HIS A 76 -17.91 12.06 0.64
CA HIS A 76 -18.73 11.72 1.79
C HIS A 76 -20.24 11.93 1.51
N ARG A 77 -20.61 13.09 0.97
CA ARG A 77 -22.02 13.42 0.66
C ARG A 77 -22.59 12.49 -0.41
N HIS A 78 -21.86 12.32 -1.54
CA HIS A 78 -22.29 11.46 -2.65
C HIS A 78 -22.38 9.99 -2.24
N GLY A 79 -21.38 9.47 -1.51
CA GLY A 79 -21.40 8.13 -0.99
C GLY A 79 -22.67 7.85 -0.17
N ARG A 80 -23.05 8.77 0.71
CA ARG A 80 -24.27 8.64 1.51
C ARG A 80 -25.56 8.73 0.67
N ILE A 81 -25.59 9.57 -0.36
CA ILE A 81 -26.76 9.69 -1.27
C ILE A 81 -26.94 8.37 -2.02
N VAL A 82 -25.87 7.83 -2.63
CA VAL A 82 -25.93 6.57 -3.38
C VAL A 82 -26.29 5.41 -2.45
N ALA A 83 -25.63 5.30 -1.29
CA ALA A 83 -25.91 4.24 -0.32
C ALA A 83 -27.40 4.24 0.11
N ARG A 84 -27.94 5.40 0.45
CA ARG A 84 -29.38 5.54 0.81
C ARG A 84 -30.29 5.14 -0.34
N ALA A 85 -30.00 5.59 -1.56
CA ALA A 85 -30.82 5.31 -2.73
C ALA A 85 -30.82 3.81 -3.08
N VAL A 86 -29.68 3.13 -2.91
CA VAL A 86 -29.57 1.69 -3.14
C VAL A 86 -30.27 0.91 -2.03
N GLN A 87 -30.05 1.25 -0.75
CA GLN A 87 -30.72 0.56 0.37
C GLN A 87 -32.22 0.79 0.42
N ALA A 88 -32.73 1.93 -0.06
CA ALA A 88 -34.17 2.17 -0.17
C ALA A 88 -34.85 1.19 -1.15
N LYS A 89 -34.10 0.69 -2.16
CA LYS A 89 -34.60 -0.30 -3.13
C LYS A 89 -34.27 -1.75 -2.76
N SER A 90 -33.21 -1.93 -2.00
CA SER A 90 -32.68 -3.24 -1.58
C SER A 90 -32.14 -3.09 -0.14
N PRO A 91 -32.96 -3.31 0.89
CA PRO A 91 -32.58 -3.09 2.30
C PRO A 91 -31.36 -3.93 2.75
N ASP A 92 -31.12 -5.07 2.12
CA ASP A 92 -29.99 -5.99 2.30
C ASP A 92 -28.68 -5.52 1.64
N ALA A 93 -28.73 -4.39 0.89
CA ALA A 93 -27.55 -3.85 0.21
C ALA A 93 -26.40 -3.55 1.20
N ARG A 94 -25.21 -4.01 0.86
CA ARG A 94 -23.99 -3.79 1.64
C ARG A 94 -23.28 -2.50 1.22
N VAL A 95 -22.72 -1.81 2.21
CA VAL A 95 -22.01 -0.56 1.97
C VAL A 95 -20.61 -0.64 2.57
N VAL A 96 -19.60 -0.56 1.73
CA VAL A 96 -18.18 -0.53 2.13
C VAL A 96 -17.64 0.88 1.95
N VAL A 97 -17.02 1.40 2.99
CA VAL A 97 -16.32 2.69 2.95
C VAL A 97 -14.85 2.49 3.31
N ASN A 98 -13.95 3.31 2.76
CA ASN A 98 -12.54 3.24 3.13
C ASN A 98 -12.18 4.32 4.16
N GLY A 99 -11.77 3.89 5.35
CA GLY A 99 -11.28 4.77 6.41
C GLY A 99 -12.20 5.96 6.67
N GLY A 100 -11.63 7.17 6.62
CA GLY A 100 -12.36 8.43 6.82
C GLY A 100 -13.17 8.92 5.63
N ASN A 101 -13.08 8.32 4.44
CA ASN A 101 -13.67 8.86 3.19
C ASN A 101 -15.20 9.02 3.23
N CYS A 102 -15.88 8.14 3.91
CA CYS A 102 -17.32 8.23 4.13
C CYS A 102 -17.67 7.60 5.47
N SER A 103 -18.67 8.13 6.18
CA SER A 103 -19.16 7.55 7.44
C SER A 103 -20.49 6.85 7.19
N TRP A 104 -20.48 5.52 7.32
CA TRP A 104 -21.63 4.65 7.14
C TRP A 104 -21.66 3.56 8.20
N PRO A 105 -22.84 3.08 8.67
CA PRO A 105 -22.94 2.13 9.77
C PRO A 105 -22.84 0.66 9.33
N ASP A 106 -22.13 0.34 8.26
CA ASP A 106 -21.97 -1.04 7.80
C ASP A 106 -20.49 -1.47 7.82
N ILE A 107 -19.77 -1.48 6.73
CA ILE A 107 -18.42 -2.00 6.63
C ILE A 107 -17.43 -0.86 6.41
N ASN A 108 -16.33 -0.81 7.19
CA ASN A 108 -15.22 0.09 6.95
C ASN A 108 -13.95 -0.70 6.65
N TRP A 109 -13.42 -0.56 5.44
CA TRP A 109 -12.17 -1.19 5.03
C TRP A 109 -11.01 -0.22 5.14
N VAL A 110 -10.06 -0.50 6.04
CA VAL A 110 -8.98 0.40 6.41
C VAL A 110 -7.69 0.01 5.73
N HIS A 111 -7.15 0.91 4.92
CA HIS A 111 -5.86 0.77 4.24
C HIS A 111 -4.79 1.73 4.76
N TYR A 112 -5.16 2.64 5.64
CA TYR A 112 -4.29 3.64 6.25
C TYR A 112 -4.94 4.18 7.52
N VAL A 113 -4.17 4.33 8.61
CA VAL A 113 -4.64 4.90 9.86
C VAL A 113 -3.97 6.27 10.07
N HIS A 114 -4.72 7.35 9.91
CA HIS A 114 -4.22 8.71 10.05
C HIS A 114 -3.72 9.05 11.46
N HIS A 115 -4.20 8.35 12.48
CA HIS A 115 -3.75 8.50 13.85
C HIS A 115 -2.38 7.86 14.09
N ALA A 116 -2.04 6.78 13.38
CA ALA A 116 -0.80 6.03 13.57
C ALA A 116 0.44 6.74 13.01
N TRP A 117 0.27 7.76 12.15
CA TRP A 117 1.37 8.48 11.55
C TRP A 117 1.27 10.00 11.72
N ARG A 118 2.41 10.61 12.09
CA ARG A 118 2.57 12.08 12.14
C ARG A 118 3.84 12.48 11.38
N PRO A 119 3.72 13.22 10.27
CA PRO A 119 4.89 13.75 9.56
C PRO A 119 5.75 14.59 10.50
N SER A 120 7.08 14.44 10.44
CA SER A 120 8.01 15.16 11.32
C SER A 120 7.99 16.67 11.13
N GLY A 121 7.56 17.14 9.97
CA GLY A 121 7.42 18.59 9.65
C GLY A 121 8.73 19.38 9.71
N SER A 122 9.89 18.71 9.85
CA SER A 122 11.19 19.33 9.94
C SER A 122 11.54 20.12 8.66
N GLY A 123 12.09 21.31 8.84
CA GLY A 123 12.56 22.15 7.71
C GLY A 123 11.50 22.95 6.93
N ARG A 124 10.25 23.04 7.41
CA ARG A 124 9.14 23.71 6.69
C ARG A 124 8.66 24.98 7.38
N GLY A 125 8.21 25.96 6.58
CA GLY A 125 7.66 27.23 7.09
C GLY A 125 6.40 27.05 7.93
N SER A 126 6.13 27.98 8.85
CA SER A 126 5.02 27.93 9.82
C SER A 126 3.65 27.74 9.19
N TRP A 127 3.38 28.39 8.06
CA TRP A 127 2.12 28.28 7.32
C TRP A 127 1.87 26.85 6.81
N PHE A 128 2.90 26.21 6.27
CA PHE A 128 2.79 24.82 5.80
C PHE A 128 2.49 23.86 6.96
N LYS A 129 3.19 24.04 8.09
CA LYS A 129 2.96 23.24 9.30
C LYS A 129 1.53 23.39 9.81
N PHE A 130 1.02 24.63 9.87
CA PHE A 130 -0.35 24.91 10.30
C PHE A 130 -1.39 24.23 9.37
N ARG A 131 -1.25 24.40 8.07
CA ARG A 131 -2.14 23.76 7.09
C ARG A 131 -2.12 22.23 7.19
N THR A 132 -0.96 21.64 7.26
CA THR A 132 -0.80 20.17 7.39
C THR A 132 -1.40 19.66 8.71
N ALA A 133 -1.22 20.39 9.80
CA ALA A 133 -1.81 20.06 11.10
C ALA A 133 -3.34 20.11 11.05
N LEU A 134 -3.91 21.11 10.40
CA LEU A 134 -5.37 21.25 10.23
C LEU A 134 -5.93 20.10 9.37
N GLU A 135 -5.32 19.84 8.21
CA GLU A 135 -5.70 18.76 7.31
C GLU A 135 -5.63 17.39 8.03
N SER A 136 -4.55 17.14 8.77
CA SER A 136 -4.39 15.93 9.58
C SER A 136 -5.43 15.81 10.71
N SER A 137 -5.75 16.92 11.38
CA SER A 137 -6.76 16.93 12.45
C SER A 137 -8.15 16.57 11.93
N ILE A 138 -8.51 17.11 10.75
CA ILE A 138 -9.79 16.81 10.10
C ILE A 138 -9.83 15.35 9.63
N ALA A 139 -8.75 14.87 9.01
CA ALA A 139 -8.65 13.47 8.56
C ALA A 139 -8.83 12.51 9.74
N ARG A 140 -8.15 12.75 10.87
CA ARG A 140 -8.27 11.93 12.09
C ARG A 140 -9.67 11.95 12.68
N ARG A 141 -10.29 13.12 12.79
CA ARG A 141 -11.67 13.22 13.30
C ARG A 141 -12.66 12.48 12.39
N SER A 142 -12.48 12.58 11.08
CA SER A 142 -13.33 11.90 10.10
C SER A 142 -13.15 10.39 10.17
N GLU A 143 -11.91 9.92 10.30
CA GLU A 143 -11.53 8.52 10.46
C GLU A 143 -12.19 7.94 11.71
N LEU A 144 -11.96 8.54 12.88
CA LEU A 144 -12.53 8.06 14.14
C LEU A 144 -14.06 8.01 14.08
N ARG A 145 -14.72 9.06 13.53
CA ARG A 145 -16.18 9.08 13.37
C ARG A 145 -16.67 7.96 12.45
N SER A 146 -15.94 7.67 11.37
CA SER A 146 -16.30 6.62 10.42
C SER A 146 -16.12 5.23 11.03
N LEU A 147 -14.99 4.98 11.67
CA LEU A 147 -14.67 3.72 12.34
C LEU A 147 -15.64 3.41 13.48
N SER A 148 -15.96 4.41 14.32
CA SER A 148 -16.87 4.23 15.46
C SER A 148 -18.29 3.84 15.02
N LYS A 149 -18.73 4.26 13.83
CA LYS A 149 -20.05 3.94 13.29
C LYS A 149 -20.13 2.60 12.59
N ALA A 150 -19.01 2.11 12.05
CA ALA A 150 -19.00 0.89 11.28
C ALA A 150 -19.34 -0.32 12.15
N ARG A 151 -20.22 -1.18 11.66
CA ARG A 151 -20.56 -2.47 12.28
C ARG A 151 -19.37 -3.41 12.26
N VAL A 152 -18.68 -3.46 11.12
CA VAL A 152 -17.49 -4.26 10.88
C VAL A 152 -16.37 -3.35 10.37
N VAL A 153 -15.18 -3.51 10.91
CA VAL A 153 -13.97 -2.84 10.45
C VAL A 153 -12.99 -3.90 9.97
N ILE A 154 -12.52 -3.77 8.74
CA ILE A 154 -11.58 -4.72 8.13
C ILE A 154 -10.24 -3.99 7.94
N ALA A 155 -9.20 -4.50 8.58
CA ALA A 155 -7.82 -4.04 8.47
C ALA A 155 -7.05 -4.90 7.46
N ASN A 156 -6.03 -4.35 6.83
CA ASN A 156 -5.19 -5.07 5.87
C ASN A 156 -3.97 -5.77 6.50
N SER A 157 -3.77 -5.62 7.82
CA SER A 157 -2.73 -6.28 8.60
C SER A 157 -3.10 -6.33 10.09
N GLN A 158 -2.46 -7.19 10.87
CA GLN A 158 -2.62 -7.21 12.33
C GLN A 158 -2.11 -5.90 12.95
N ARG A 159 -1.05 -5.33 12.40
CA ARG A 159 -0.56 -4.01 12.79
C ARG A 159 -1.64 -2.94 12.64
N THR A 160 -2.25 -2.84 11.47
CA THR A 160 -3.36 -1.90 11.22
C THR A 160 -4.55 -2.20 12.14
N ARG A 161 -4.83 -3.49 12.41
CA ARG A 161 -5.85 -3.91 13.38
C ARG A 161 -5.54 -3.37 14.79
N ALA A 162 -4.31 -3.51 15.26
CA ALA A 162 -3.89 -2.98 16.55
C ALA A 162 -4.03 -1.45 16.60
N ASP A 163 -3.53 -0.73 15.59
CA ASP A 163 -3.67 0.72 15.49
C ASP A 163 -5.13 1.18 15.59
N ILE A 164 -6.08 0.42 15.00
CA ILE A 164 -7.52 0.72 15.06
C ILE A 164 -8.10 0.45 16.47
N ILE A 165 -7.70 -0.64 17.12
CA ILE A 165 -8.13 -0.98 18.48
C ILE A 165 -7.62 0.08 19.48
N ASP A 166 -6.40 0.55 19.32
CA ASP A 166 -5.80 1.62 20.15
C ASP A 166 -6.58 2.95 20.03
N LEU A 167 -7.35 3.15 18.96
CA LEU A 167 -8.29 4.28 18.85
C LEU A 167 -9.60 4.09 19.64
N GLY A 168 -9.74 2.98 20.38
CA GLY A 168 -10.93 2.67 21.16
C GLY A 168 -12.04 1.95 20.37
N ILE A 169 -11.75 1.43 19.17
CA ILE A 169 -12.70 0.60 18.42
C ILE A 169 -12.68 -0.81 19.03
N PRO A 170 -13.88 -1.36 19.42
CA PRO A 170 -13.94 -2.68 20.04
C PRO A 170 -13.31 -3.78 19.19
N ALA A 171 -12.39 -4.55 19.76
CA ALA A 171 -11.64 -5.60 19.09
C ALA A 171 -12.52 -6.65 18.38
N ALA A 172 -13.71 -6.92 18.91
CA ALA A 172 -14.70 -7.83 18.33
C ALA A 172 -15.25 -7.36 16.97
N ARG A 173 -15.18 -6.06 16.68
CA ARG A 173 -15.60 -5.49 15.39
C ARG A 173 -14.46 -5.36 14.38
N VAL A 174 -13.21 -5.58 14.80
CA VAL A 174 -12.03 -5.35 13.94
C VAL A 174 -11.43 -6.69 13.51
N HIS A 175 -11.47 -6.95 12.22
CA HIS A 175 -10.96 -8.18 11.60
C HIS A 175 -9.80 -7.86 10.67
N THR A 176 -8.96 -8.86 10.38
CA THR A 176 -7.85 -8.70 9.44
C THR A 176 -8.10 -9.52 8.18
N VAL A 177 -7.96 -8.87 7.02
CA VAL A 177 -7.91 -9.53 5.71
C VAL A 177 -6.67 -9.00 4.99
N TYR A 178 -5.66 -9.86 4.85
CA TYR A 178 -4.44 -9.50 4.12
C TYR A 178 -4.73 -9.30 2.64
N LEU A 179 -3.95 -8.44 1.99
CA LEU A 179 -4.05 -8.18 0.57
C LEU A 179 -3.64 -9.41 -0.25
N GLY A 180 -4.09 -9.48 -1.48
CA GLY A 180 -3.73 -10.51 -2.44
C GLY A 180 -2.59 -10.09 -3.35
N SER A 181 -2.19 -11.01 -4.21
CA SER A 181 -1.21 -10.82 -5.29
C SER A 181 -1.82 -11.10 -6.65
N ASP A 182 -1.19 -10.57 -7.70
CA ASP A 182 -1.52 -10.89 -9.07
C ASP A 182 -0.82 -12.17 -9.52
N ALA A 183 -1.50 -12.95 -10.34
CA ALA A 183 -0.93 -14.13 -10.98
C ALA A 183 0.26 -13.79 -11.92
N GLU A 184 0.42 -12.53 -12.27
CA GLU A 184 1.51 -12.04 -13.12
C GLU A 184 2.85 -11.95 -12.39
N TRP A 185 2.84 -11.81 -11.05
CA TRP A 185 4.07 -11.82 -10.25
C TRP A 185 4.72 -13.20 -10.26
N LYS A 186 5.77 -13.33 -11.07
CA LYS A 186 6.52 -14.58 -11.25
C LYS A 186 7.94 -14.45 -10.70
N GLU A 187 8.53 -15.58 -10.36
CA GLU A 187 9.94 -15.62 -9.98
C GLU A 187 10.83 -15.11 -11.11
N VAL A 188 11.73 -14.22 -10.75
CA VAL A 188 12.63 -13.58 -11.69
C VAL A 188 13.65 -14.60 -12.17
N THR A 189 13.60 -14.93 -13.46
CA THR A 189 14.62 -15.76 -14.10
C THR A 189 15.88 -14.95 -14.43
N PRO A 190 17.05 -15.58 -14.59
CA PRO A 190 18.27 -14.88 -15.03
C PRO A 190 18.07 -14.09 -16.33
N ARG A 191 17.29 -14.62 -17.26
CA ARG A 191 16.96 -13.93 -18.53
C ARG A 191 16.11 -12.67 -18.30
N MET A 192 15.08 -12.75 -17.47
CA MET A 192 14.25 -11.58 -17.12
C MET A 192 15.10 -10.50 -16.45
N ARG A 193 15.99 -10.89 -15.54
CA ARG A 193 16.92 -9.98 -14.86
C ARG A 193 17.85 -9.27 -15.86
N ALA A 194 18.49 -9.99 -16.75
CA ALA A 194 19.38 -9.42 -17.75
C ALA A 194 18.63 -8.42 -18.64
N GLN A 195 17.45 -8.77 -19.15
CA GLN A 195 16.62 -7.90 -19.96
C GLN A 195 16.15 -6.64 -19.21
N ALA A 196 15.74 -6.79 -17.95
CA ALA A 196 15.32 -5.67 -17.12
C ALA A 196 16.49 -4.70 -16.85
N ARG A 197 17.67 -5.23 -16.51
CA ARG A 197 18.89 -4.44 -16.31
C ARG A 197 19.31 -3.67 -17.57
N GLU A 198 19.27 -4.31 -18.73
CA GLU A 198 19.54 -3.67 -20.02
C GLU A 198 18.57 -2.51 -20.28
N ARG A 199 17.26 -2.74 -20.17
CA ARG A 199 16.21 -1.71 -20.39
C ARG A 199 16.31 -0.56 -19.40
N LEU A 200 16.62 -0.86 -18.16
CA LEU A 200 16.80 0.17 -17.13
C LEU A 200 18.20 0.79 -17.14
N GLY A 201 19.11 0.34 -18.03
CA GLY A 201 20.47 0.84 -18.11
C GLY A 201 21.28 0.63 -16.82
N CYS A 202 21.09 -0.53 -16.17
CA CYS A 202 21.82 -0.98 -14.98
C CYS A 202 22.78 -2.10 -15.38
N GLY A 203 23.55 -1.89 -16.45
CA GLY A 203 24.36 -2.92 -17.09
C GLY A 203 25.66 -3.31 -16.37
N GLY A 204 25.85 -2.92 -15.12
CA GLY A 204 26.97 -3.38 -14.28
C GLY A 204 26.81 -4.85 -13.85
N GLU A 205 27.94 -5.53 -13.59
CA GLU A 205 27.95 -6.91 -13.09
C GLU A 205 27.57 -7.00 -11.59
N GLY A 206 27.57 -5.87 -10.88
CA GLY A 206 27.27 -5.80 -9.45
C GLY A 206 25.81 -6.05 -9.08
N PRO A 207 25.54 -6.32 -7.80
CA PRO A 207 24.19 -6.42 -7.28
C PRO A 207 23.45 -5.09 -7.35
N VAL A 208 22.12 -5.17 -7.44
CA VAL A 208 21.25 -4.00 -7.52
C VAL A 208 20.21 -4.03 -6.38
N ALA A 209 20.17 -2.96 -5.61
CA ALA A 209 19.11 -2.72 -4.65
C ALA A 209 18.01 -1.83 -5.27
N ALA A 210 16.76 -2.03 -4.88
CA ALA A 210 15.66 -1.16 -5.25
C ALA A 210 15.06 -0.45 -4.05
N PHE A 211 14.62 0.79 -4.26
CA PHE A 211 13.67 1.49 -3.42
C PHE A 211 12.43 1.80 -4.26
N VAL A 212 11.26 1.37 -3.79
CA VAL A 212 9.98 1.61 -4.48
C VAL A 212 9.05 2.33 -3.52
N GLY A 213 8.76 3.61 -3.80
CA GLY A 213 7.90 4.39 -2.93
C GLY A 213 7.74 5.84 -3.33
N GLY A 214 6.65 6.48 -2.91
CA GLY A 214 6.42 7.90 -3.20
C GLY A 214 7.47 8.80 -2.55
N LEU A 215 8.04 9.70 -3.36
CA LEU A 215 8.99 10.74 -2.94
C LEU A 215 8.24 12.05 -2.71
N GLY A 216 7.25 11.99 -1.81
CA GLY A 216 6.44 13.12 -1.41
C GLY A 216 7.09 13.96 -0.32
N ARG A 217 6.28 14.89 0.21
CA ARG A 217 6.73 15.79 1.29
C ARG A 217 6.72 15.13 2.67
N ASP A 218 6.07 13.99 2.82
CA ASP A 218 6.13 13.21 4.04
C ASP A 218 7.39 12.32 4.01
N ASP A 219 8.04 12.21 5.14
CA ASP A 219 9.22 11.37 5.35
C ASP A 219 8.85 9.89 5.65
N ARG A 220 7.59 9.55 5.43
CA ARG A 220 7.01 8.25 5.76
C ARG A 220 7.71 7.07 5.09
N LYS A 221 8.14 7.25 3.84
CA LYS A 221 8.80 6.19 3.08
C LYS A 221 10.29 6.01 3.40
N GLY A 222 10.89 6.91 4.19
CA GLY A 222 12.25 6.76 4.70
C GLY A 222 13.36 6.90 3.66
N PHE A 223 13.12 7.59 2.53
CA PHE A 223 14.15 7.78 1.52
C PHE A 223 15.34 8.62 2.00
N ASP A 224 15.13 9.51 2.97
CA ASP A 224 16.19 10.25 3.66
C ASP A 224 17.15 9.32 4.42
N THR A 225 16.64 8.33 5.15
CA THR A 225 17.45 7.28 5.79
C THR A 225 18.16 6.44 4.75
N MET A 226 17.45 6.08 3.66
CA MET A 226 18.03 5.32 2.55
C MET A 226 19.23 6.05 1.91
N LEU A 227 19.06 7.33 1.58
CA LEU A 227 20.16 8.13 0.99
C LEU A 227 21.32 8.29 1.97
N ALA A 228 21.05 8.54 3.24
CA ALA A 228 22.10 8.66 4.25
C ALA A 228 22.90 7.34 4.41
N ALA A 229 22.21 6.20 4.43
CA ALA A 229 22.86 4.89 4.45
C ALA A 229 23.69 4.64 3.18
N TRP A 230 23.19 5.07 2.01
CA TRP A 230 23.93 4.92 0.75
C TRP A 230 25.20 5.75 0.70
N ILE A 231 25.19 6.95 1.27
CA ILE A 231 26.40 7.79 1.41
C ILE A 231 27.47 7.05 2.25
N VAL A 232 27.06 6.44 3.37
CA VAL A 232 27.99 5.68 4.23
C VAL A 232 28.51 4.44 3.52
N LEU A 233 27.65 3.68 2.84
CA LEU A 233 28.04 2.47 2.12
C LEU A 233 28.99 2.78 0.96
N CYS A 234 28.72 3.80 0.16
CA CYS A 234 29.56 4.18 -0.98
C CYS A 234 30.88 4.85 -0.57
N ALA A 235 31.06 5.23 0.69
CA ALA A 235 32.38 5.65 1.20
C ALA A 235 33.35 4.47 1.34
N ASP A 236 32.86 3.24 1.34
CA ASP A 236 33.65 2.02 1.29
C ASP A 236 33.94 1.65 -0.18
N PRO A 237 35.23 1.67 -0.63
CA PRO A 237 35.58 1.32 -2.01
C PRO A 237 35.20 -0.11 -2.41
N GLY A 238 35.01 -1.01 -1.45
CA GLY A 238 34.58 -2.39 -1.68
C GLY A 238 33.06 -2.53 -1.87
N TRP A 239 32.29 -1.45 -1.69
CA TRP A 239 30.83 -1.49 -1.89
C TRP A 239 30.48 -1.42 -3.38
N ASP A 240 29.97 -2.52 -3.94
CA ASP A 240 29.69 -2.70 -5.37
C ASP A 240 28.19 -2.68 -5.75
N VAL A 241 27.28 -2.39 -4.79
CA VAL A 241 25.83 -2.41 -5.03
C VAL A 241 25.34 -1.08 -5.57
N ASP A 242 24.56 -1.08 -6.65
CA ASP A 242 23.88 0.08 -7.18
C ASP A 242 22.44 0.19 -6.66
N LEU A 243 21.87 1.40 -6.65
CA LEU A 243 20.52 1.68 -6.17
C LEU A 243 19.62 2.17 -7.30
N LEU A 244 18.50 1.46 -7.52
CA LEU A 244 17.37 1.92 -8.33
C LEU A 244 16.31 2.55 -7.43
N VAL A 245 15.87 3.75 -7.78
CA VAL A 245 14.82 4.46 -7.03
C VAL A 245 13.62 4.69 -7.95
N ALA A 246 12.55 3.98 -7.72
CA ALA A 246 11.27 4.12 -8.42
C ALA A 246 10.25 4.80 -7.53
N GLY A 247 9.72 5.94 -7.96
CA GLY A 247 8.68 6.66 -7.25
C GLY A 247 8.53 8.10 -7.71
N GLY A 248 7.28 8.51 -7.82
CA GLY A 248 6.91 9.89 -8.12
C GLY A 248 6.71 10.71 -6.85
N GLY A 249 6.56 12.01 -7.02
CA GLY A 249 6.26 12.91 -5.92
C GLY A 249 6.84 14.30 -6.14
N ARG A 250 6.40 15.25 -5.33
CA ARG A 250 6.80 16.66 -5.48
C ARG A 250 8.26 16.93 -5.12
N GLU A 251 8.92 16.01 -4.41
CA GLU A 251 10.30 16.18 -3.95
C GLU A 251 11.33 15.43 -4.82
N VAL A 252 10.90 14.80 -5.93
CA VAL A 252 11.81 14.02 -6.81
C VAL A 252 13.02 14.84 -7.26
N GLU A 253 12.81 16.07 -7.76
CA GLU A 253 13.90 16.93 -8.23
C GLU A 253 14.82 17.38 -7.07
N SER A 254 14.23 17.65 -5.90
CA SER A 254 15.02 17.96 -4.70
C SER A 254 15.94 16.78 -4.31
N TRP A 255 15.41 15.55 -4.40
CA TRP A 255 16.17 14.34 -4.11
C TRP A 255 17.26 14.09 -5.14
N LYS A 256 16.99 14.28 -6.44
CA LYS A 256 18.03 14.22 -7.50
C LYS A 256 19.20 15.15 -7.19
N GLY A 257 18.91 16.43 -6.90
CA GLY A 257 19.95 17.38 -6.55
C GLY A 257 20.73 17.03 -5.28
N ARG A 258 20.11 16.32 -4.32
CA ARG A 258 20.83 15.79 -3.13
C ARG A 258 21.75 14.63 -3.48
N VAL A 259 21.32 13.72 -4.34
CA VAL A 259 22.13 12.60 -4.87
C VAL A 259 23.32 13.13 -5.64
N GLU A 260 23.13 14.14 -6.49
CA GLU A 260 24.21 14.78 -7.27
C GLU A 260 25.24 15.46 -6.35
N ARG A 261 24.77 16.23 -5.36
CA ARG A 261 25.68 16.88 -4.39
C ARG A 261 26.46 15.90 -3.52
N ALA A 262 25.91 14.72 -3.30
CA ALA A 262 26.62 13.62 -2.63
C ALA A 262 27.62 12.89 -3.55
N GLY A 263 27.70 13.24 -4.83
CA GLY A 263 28.57 12.57 -5.81
C GLY A 263 28.12 11.16 -6.20
N LEU A 264 26.84 10.82 -5.94
CA LEU A 264 26.33 9.45 -6.08
C LEU A 264 25.47 9.23 -7.34
N ALA A 265 25.44 10.18 -8.29
CA ALA A 265 24.63 10.09 -9.50
C ALA A 265 24.93 8.86 -10.39
N ARG A 266 26.13 8.28 -10.28
CA ARG A 266 26.50 7.04 -10.99
C ARG A 266 26.09 5.77 -10.24
N ARG A 267 25.83 5.85 -8.92
CA ARG A 267 25.52 4.73 -8.03
C ARG A 267 24.04 4.67 -7.65
N ILE A 268 23.31 5.78 -7.85
CA ILE A 268 21.88 5.90 -7.56
C ILE A 268 21.16 6.36 -8.81
N LYS A 269 20.32 5.49 -9.37
CA LYS A 269 19.51 5.81 -10.54
C LYS A 269 18.08 6.16 -10.13
N MET A 270 17.71 7.44 -10.27
CA MET A 270 16.38 7.97 -9.98
C MET A 270 15.49 7.83 -11.21
N LEU A 271 14.57 6.85 -11.20
CA LEU A 271 13.68 6.56 -12.33
C LEU A 271 12.46 7.48 -12.38
N GLY A 272 12.13 8.16 -11.27
CA GLY A 272 10.87 8.89 -11.15
C GLY A 272 9.66 7.96 -11.04
N PHE A 273 8.48 8.48 -11.40
CA PHE A 273 7.28 7.63 -11.47
C PHE A 273 7.38 6.65 -12.64
N THR A 274 7.14 5.39 -12.36
CA THR A 274 7.07 4.33 -13.38
C THR A 274 5.93 3.37 -13.04
N GLU A 275 5.26 2.88 -14.06
CA GLU A 275 4.30 1.79 -13.95
C GLU A 275 4.95 0.41 -14.09
N ARG A 276 6.22 0.36 -14.50
CA ARG A 276 7.00 -0.85 -14.77
C ARG A 276 7.73 -1.34 -13.51
N ILE A 277 6.97 -1.52 -12.41
CA ILE A 277 7.54 -1.98 -11.14
C ILE A 277 8.06 -3.42 -11.27
N ASP A 278 7.41 -4.23 -12.09
CA ASP A 278 7.86 -5.58 -12.46
C ASP A 278 9.30 -5.60 -12.99
N GLU A 279 9.66 -4.64 -13.86
CA GLU A 279 11.02 -4.54 -14.37
C GLU A 279 12.01 -4.03 -13.31
N VAL A 280 11.59 -3.08 -12.47
CA VAL A 280 12.44 -2.61 -11.36
C VAL A 280 12.75 -3.76 -10.41
N LEU A 281 11.77 -4.57 -10.05
CA LEU A 281 11.96 -5.73 -9.19
C LEU A 281 12.77 -6.82 -9.90
N ALA A 282 12.52 -7.07 -11.18
CA ALA A 282 13.28 -8.04 -11.96
C ALA A 282 14.77 -7.68 -12.07
N ALA A 283 15.11 -6.40 -12.18
CA ALA A 283 16.49 -5.93 -12.22
C ALA A 283 17.22 -6.05 -10.87
N SER A 284 16.46 -6.16 -9.76
CA SER A 284 16.98 -6.00 -8.40
C SER A 284 17.28 -7.33 -7.72
N ASP A 285 18.24 -7.31 -6.79
CA ASP A 285 18.60 -8.43 -5.92
C ASP A 285 18.03 -8.29 -4.51
N VAL A 286 17.62 -7.07 -4.14
CA VAL A 286 16.93 -6.76 -2.89
C VAL A 286 16.05 -5.54 -3.05
N LEU A 287 14.89 -5.55 -2.43
CA LEU A 287 14.10 -4.33 -2.18
C LEU A 287 14.44 -3.79 -0.79
N VAL A 288 14.56 -2.46 -0.66
CA VAL A 288 14.77 -1.80 0.64
C VAL A 288 13.62 -0.84 0.91
N SER A 289 12.92 -1.07 2.01
CA SER A 289 11.70 -0.34 2.37
C SER A 289 11.79 0.16 3.84
N PRO A 290 12.59 1.20 4.13
CA PRO A 290 12.81 1.72 5.49
C PRO A 290 11.68 2.66 5.90
N VAL A 291 10.45 2.19 5.79
CA VAL A 291 9.25 2.99 6.03
C VAL A 291 9.07 3.26 7.52
N ARG A 292 8.66 4.49 7.87
CA ARG A 292 8.31 4.89 9.23
C ARG A 292 6.87 4.54 9.59
N TYR A 293 6.04 4.40 8.58
CA TYR A 293 4.69 3.88 8.68
C TYR A 293 4.25 3.27 7.35
N GLU A 294 3.71 2.07 7.40
CA GLU A 294 3.08 1.39 6.27
C GLU A 294 2.00 0.44 6.77
N ALA A 295 0.76 0.65 6.36
CA ALA A 295 -0.36 -0.15 6.82
C ALA A 295 -0.26 -1.63 6.38
N TYR A 296 0.25 -1.87 5.17
CA TYR A 296 0.55 -3.21 4.67
C TYR A 296 1.98 -3.29 4.12
N GLY A 297 2.24 -2.75 2.93
CA GLY A 297 3.52 -2.83 2.24
C GLY A 297 3.44 -3.67 0.97
N LEU A 298 2.57 -3.26 0.02
CA LEU A 298 2.35 -4.02 -1.19
C LEU A 298 3.61 -4.13 -2.06
N ASN A 299 4.47 -3.11 -2.10
CA ASN A 299 5.76 -3.14 -2.78
C ASN A 299 6.67 -4.26 -2.26
N VAL A 300 6.66 -4.52 -0.95
CA VAL A 300 7.40 -5.64 -0.33
C VAL A 300 6.75 -6.97 -0.68
N HIS A 301 5.41 -7.04 -0.64
CA HIS A 301 4.66 -8.22 -1.07
C HIS A 301 5.01 -8.61 -2.53
N GLU A 302 5.00 -7.64 -3.44
CA GLU A 302 5.33 -7.80 -4.85
C GLU A 302 6.79 -8.26 -5.04
N ALA A 303 7.74 -7.68 -4.31
CA ALA A 303 9.14 -8.10 -4.35
C ALA A 303 9.30 -9.56 -3.92
N ILE A 304 8.70 -9.96 -2.80
CA ILE A 304 8.72 -11.34 -2.32
C ILE A 304 8.05 -12.27 -3.34
N CYS A 305 6.93 -11.89 -3.96
CA CYS A 305 6.32 -12.66 -5.05
C CYS A 305 7.26 -12.85 -6.25
N CYS A 306 8.16 -11.92 -6.51
CA CYS A 306 9.20 -12.03 -7.53
C CYS A 306 10.40 -12.89 -7.10
N GLY A 307 10.43 -13.39 -5.87
CA GLY A 307 11.60 -14.06 -5.29
C GLY A 307 12.74 -13.10 -4.93
N VAL A 308 12.44 -11.81 -4.81
CA VAL A 308 13.39 -10.76 -4.42
C VAL A 308 13.28 -10.55 -2.91
N PRO A 309 14.34 -10.81 -2.13
CA PRO A 309 14.36 -10.52 -0.70
C PRO A 309 14.08 -9.03 -0.45
N ALA A 310 13.45 -8.71 0.67
CA ALA A 310 13.18 -7.33 1.01
C ALA A 310 13.60 -6.99 2.44
N ILE A 311 14.45 -5.96 2.59
CA ILE A 311 14.76 -5.34 3.87
C ILE A 311 13.63 -4.35 4.17
N VAL A 312 12.89 -4.57 5.25
CA VAL A 312 11.69 -3.81 5.59
C VAL A 312 11.65 -3.44 7.07
N SER A 313 11.06 -2.30 7.38
CA SER A 313 10.87 -1.88 8.78
C SER A 313 9.85 -2.77 9.49
N GLU A 314 10.12 -3.17 10.72
CA GLU A 314 9.20 -3.94 11.58
C GLU A 314 7.84 -3.26 11.78
N CYS A 315 7.81 -1.93 11.64
CA CYS A 315 6.57 -1.15 11.73
C CYS A 315 5.68 -1.21 10.47
N ALA A 316 6.11 -1.87 9.39
CA ALA A 316 5.26 -2.14 8.23
C ALA A 316 4.37 -3.36 8.49
N GLY A 317 3.09 -3.30 8.10
CA GLY A 317 2.16 -4.40 8.30
C GLY A 317 2.61 -5.72 7.68
N ILE A 318 3.32 -5.68 6.55
CA ILE A 318 3.83 -6.88 5.88
C ILE A 318 4.95 -7.58 6.69
N ALA A 319 5.68 -6.84 7.55
CA ALA A 319 6.78 -7.39 8.34
C ALA A 319 6.31 -8.48 9.32
N GLU A 320 5.07 -8.43 9.78
CA GLU A 320 4.47 -9.45 10.66
C GLU A 320 4.33 -10.83 9.99
N ARG A 321 4.46 -10.87 8.65
CA ARG A 321 4.42 -12.12 7.84
C ARG A 321 5.80 -12.76 7.68
N TYR A 322 6.88 -12.08 8.14
CA TYR A 322 8.23 -12.62 8.04
C TYR A 322 8.45 -13.68 9.10
N PRO A 323 8.82 -14.91 8.71
CA PRO A 323 9.21 -15.94 9.67
C PRO A 323 10.53 -15.56 10.35
N ALA A 324 10.80 -16.15 11.53
CA ALA A 324 11.97 -15.80 12.35
C ALA A 324 13.32 -15.90 11.59
N GLN A 325 13.41 -16.81 10.61
CA GLN A 325 14.61 -17.00 9.78
C GLN A 325 14.94 -15.77 8.92
N LEU A 326 13.94 -14.95 8.61
CA LEU A 326 14.09 -13.70 7.86
C LEU A 326 14.29 -12.47 8.76
N GLY A 327 14.42 -12.63 10.07
CA GLY A 327 14.61 -11.54 11.04
C GLY A 327 15.81 -10.64 10.71
N GLY A 328 16.84 -11.17 10.03
CA GLY A 328 17.99 -10.38 9.56
C GLY A 328 17.64 -9.36 8.48
N LEU A 329 16.46 -9.45 7.84
CA LEU A 329 15.94 -8.48 6.87
C LEU A 329 15.00 -7.44 7.50
N LEU A 330 14.76 -7.50 8.81
CA LEU A 330 13.89 -6.56 9.49
C LEU A 330 14.69 -5.39 10.11
N LEU A 331 14.19 -4.17 9.89
CA LEU A 331 14.70 -2.94 10.51
C LEU A 331 13.84 -2.60 11.72
N ARG A 332 14.44 -2.55 12.91
CA ARG A 332 13.75 -2.15 14.14
C ARG A 332 13.46 -0.66 14.18
N ASN A 333 14.45 0.13 13.75
CA ASN A 333 14.32 1.59 13.70
C ASN A 333 14.55 2.11 12.28
N PRO A 334 13.49 2.47 11.54
CA PRO A 334 13.60 2.99 10.17
C PRO A 334 14.33 4.34 10.06
N GLY A 335 14.61 5.01 11.17
CA GLY A 335 15.40 6.24 11.21
C GLY A 335 16.90 5.98 11.49
N ASP A 336 17.28 4.78 11.86
CA ASP A 336 18.66 4.41 12.19
C ASP A 336 19.44 4.04 10.91
N VAL A 337 20.31 4.98 10.51
CA VAL A 337 21.20 4.81 9.35
C VAL A 337 22.20 3.67 9.59
N GLY A 338 22.73 3.53 10.80
CA GLY A 338 23.68 2.48 11.16
C GLY A 338 23.08 1.10 11.03
N GLU A 339 21.88 0.89 11.58
CA GLU A 339 21.15 -0.37 11.43
C GLU A 339 20.89 -0.72 9.96
N LEU A 340 20.46 0.25 9.14
CA LEU A 340 20.25 0.00 7.71
C LEU A 340 21.55 -0.39 6.99
N VAL A 341 22.66 0.28 7.30
CA VAL A 341 23.99 -0.06 6.76
C VAL A 341 24.39 -1.50 7.15
N GLU A 342 24.20 -1.90 8.40
CA GLU A 342 24.47 -3.28 8.86
C GLU A 342 23.62 -4.32 8.12
N ARG A 343 22.32 -4.08 7.98
CA ARG A 343 21.42 -4.97 7.23
C ARG A 343 21.82 -5.11 5.77
N MET A 344 22.19 -3.98 5.14
CA MET A 344 22.64 -3.98 3.75
C MET A 344 23.96 -4.76 3.58
N ARG A 345 24.93 -4.59 4.48
CA ARG A 345 26.18 -5.34 4.47
C ARG A 345 25.95 -6.83 4.69
N GLY A 346 25.13 -7.19 5.69
CA GLY A 346 24.76 -8.58 5.97
C GLY A 346 24.04 -9.26 4.78
N TRP A 347 23.13 -8.54 4.13
CA TRP A 347 22.49 -9.03 2.91
C TRP A 347 23.54 -9.22 1.78
N ARG A 348 24.43 -8.23 1.56
CA ARG A 348 25.45 -8.30 0.49
C ARG A 348 26.38 -9.49 0.64
N GLN A 349 26.74 -9.86 1.86
CA GLN A 349 27.61 -11.00 2.15
C GLN A 349 26.98 -12.35 1.85
N SER A 350 25.65 -12.45 1.75
CA SER A 350 24.91 -13.72 1.68
C SER A 350 23.71 -13.66 0.75
N ILE A 351 23.83 -12.99 -0.42
CA ILE A 351 22.73 -12.75 -1.36
C ILE A 351 21.97 -14.03 -1.70
N ASP A 352 22.69 -15.08 -2.08
CA ASP A 352 22.05 -16.35 -2.51
C ASP A 352 21.39 -17.08 -1.34
N ALA A 353 21.95 -17.01 -0.14
CA ALA A 353 21.31 -17.55 1.06
C ALA A 353 19.98 -16.83 1.35
N TRP A 354 19.92 -15.51 1.19
CA TRP A 354 18.68 -14.77 1.36
C TRP A 354 17.65 -15.08 0.27
N LYS A 355 18.07 -15.28 -0.99
CA LYS A 355 17.20 -15.73 -2.06
C LYS A 355 16.56 -17.10 -1.76
N GLU A 356 17.35 -18.03 -1.23
CA GLU A 356 16.83 -19.34 -0.80
C GLU A 356 15.87 -19.19 0.40
N ALA A 357 16.26 -18.40 1.39
CA ALA A 357 15.49 -18.24 2.62
C ALA A 357 14.08 -17.63 2.39
N VAL A 358 13.89 -16.79 1.37
CA VAL A 358 12.58 -16.20 1.07
C VAL A 358 11.64 -17.10 0.26
N LYS A 359 12.11 -18.21 -0.32
CA LYS A 359 11.28 -19.08 -1.17
C LYS A 359 9.98 -19.59 -0.51
N PRO A 360 9.97 -20.02 0.76
CA PRO A 360 8.72 -20.42 1.41
C PRO A 360 7.71 -19.28 1.49
N LEU A 361 8.17 -18.07 1.84
CA LEU A 361 7.32 -16.87 1.91
C LEU A 361 6.84 -16.45 0.51
N THR A 362 7.68 -16.63 -0.52
CA THR A 362 7.31 -16.40 -1.92
C THR A 362 6.16 -17.31 -2.35
N ALA A 363 6.24 -18.61 -2.03
CA ALA A 363 5.18 -19.57 -2.34
C ALA A 363 3.87 -19.20 -1.60
N GLU A 364 3.96 -18.83 -0.32
CA GLU A 364 2.82 -18.42 0.48
C GLU A 364 2.15 -17.17 -0.13
N PHE A 365 2.91 -16.11 -0.45
CA PHE A 365 2.36 -14.87 -0.98
C PHE A 365 1.73 -15.05 -2.36
N ARG A 366 2.34 -15.84 -3.23
CA ARG A 366 1.77 -16.17 -4.55
C ARG A 366 0.48 -16.99 -4.47
N SER A 367 0.35 -17.85 -3.46
CA SER A 367 -0.86 -18.64 -3.28
C SER A 367 -2.08 -17.79 -2.88
N ARG A 368 -1.85 -16.57 -2.36
CA ARG A 368 -2.88 -15.67 -1.92
C ARG A 368 -3.28 -14.68 -3.02
N SER A 369 -4.25 -15.05 -3.83
CA SER A 369 -4.76 -14.21 -4.91
C SER A 369 -5.65 -13.06 -4.41
N TRP A 370 -5.92 -12.07 -5.27
CA TRP A 370 -6.94 -11.06 -5.03
C TRP A 370 -8.34 -11.66 -4.86
N GLU A 371 -8.61 -12.78 -5.53
CA GLU A 371 -9.86 -13.52 -5.37
C GLU A 371 -9.99 -14.11 -3.96
N THR A 372 -8.92 -14.73 -3.43
CA THR A 372 -8.89 -15.24 -2.05
C THR A 372 -9.14 -14.13 -1.04
N MET A 373 -8.49 -12.99 -1.21
CA MET A 373 -8.72 -11.80 -0.37
C MET A 373 -10.19 -11.36 -0.42
N ALA A 374 -10.78 -11.27 -1.62
CA ALA A 374 -12.17 -10.83 -1.78
C ALA A 374 -13.17 -11.84 -1.21
N GLN A 375 -12.92 -13.14 -1.32
CA GLN A 375 -13.72 -14.21 -0.70
C GLN A 375 -13.74 -14.08 0.83
N GLU A 376 -12.57 -13.91 1.46
CA GLU A 376 -12.46 -13.70 2.91
C GLU A 376 -13.18 -12.41 3.34
N PHE A 377 -13.00 -11.33 2.58
CA PHE A 377 -13.68 -10.06 2.84
C PHE A 377 -15.20 -10.22 2.85
N VAL A 378 -15.76 -10.84 1.81
CA VAL A 378 -17.20 -11.05 1.66
C VAL A 378 -17.75 -11.96 2.76
N ALA A 379 -17.03 -13.04 3.09
CA ALA A 379 -17.43 -13.94 4.17
C ALA A 379 -17.52 -13.22 5.52
N LEU A 380 -16.55 -12.37 5.86
CA LEU A 380 -16.59 -11.55 7.08
C LEU A 380 -17.73 -10.53 7.05
N ALA A 381 -17.96 -9.89 5.91
CA ALA A 381 -19.03 -8.92 5.75
C ALA A 381 -20.43 -9.53 5.93
N GLN A 382 -20.62 -10.80 5.52
CA GLN A 382 -21.88 -11.53 5.63
C GLN A 382 -22.09 -12.11 7.04
N ASN A 383 -21.10 -12.82 7.61
CA ASN A 383 -21.23 -13.48 8.92
C ASN A 383 -21.50 -12.50 10.07
N SER A 384 -20.95 -11.28 9.98
CA SER A 384 -21.20 -10.26 11.00
C SER A 384 -22.60 -9.66 10.93
N ALA A 385 -23.45 -10.01 9.94
CA ALA A 385 -24.85 -9.62 9.88
C ALA A 385 -25.71 -10.47 10.82
N ASP A 386 -25.38 -11.74 10.96
CA ASP A 386 -26.20 -12.70 11.73
C ASP A 386 -26.02 -12.54 13.25
N SER A 387 -24.89 -11.96 13.69
CA SER A 387 -24.63 -11.73 15.13
C SER A 387 -25.36 -10.52 15.75
N THR A 388 -26.11 -9.75 14.96
CA THR A 388 -26.87 -8.57 15.45
C THR A 388 -28.37 -8.85 15.63
N ILE A 389 -28.83 -10.08 15.38
CA ILE A 389 -30.25 -10.48 15.46
C ILE A 389 -30.54 -11.34 16.72
N ASN A 390 -29.54 -11.61 17.55
CA ASN A 390 -29.70 -12.33 18.82
C ASN A 390 -29.58 -11.41 20.04
#